data_6fd15731e74839ba9fe84f17cb82d31b
#
_entry.id   6fd15731e74839ba9fe84f17cb82d31b
#
_cell.length_a   1.000
_cell.length_b   1.000
_cell.length_c   1.000
_cell.angle_alpha   90.00
_cell.angle_beta   90.00
_cell.angle_gamma   90.00
#
_symmetry.space_group_name_H-M   'P 1'
#
loop_
_entity.id
_entity.type
_entity.pdbx_description
1 polymer ?
#
loop_
_entity_poly.entity_id
_entity_poly.type
_entity_poly.pdbx_seq_one_letter_code
_entity_poly.pdbx_strand_id
1 'polypeptide(L)'
;MPTDFEVTGHALVGEDLELRPARITVVGGEIREVAELSSAPPLWILPALFNAHTHLGDTVGMDLPWEGSLEGLVTPPAGLKHRILRETPRPALVAGMRASIGVMVRSGTRGFADFREGGRDGVRDLREAAEGLPCRPVILGRDGGEEIAEGLGIPSVRDSPDAGAAVAGARKGGRLVAFHAGERDALDIDGALAYDPDLLVHCTHATGRQLREIADRGIPVAVCPRSNWILGVASSPAHPPVRRMLELGIPVLLGTDNAMFVQPDLWAEMSFLHTVYRVDPREVLRSALGGSAPFPGPSVIGPGSPARFLVIDAAASNLAASRDPVASLVKRAGTSDVRERYLF
;
A
#
# COMPACT_ATOMS: atom_id res chain seq x y z
N MET A 1 -13.90 16.24 12.31
CA MET A 1 -14.41 17.02 11.16
C MET A 1 -15.92 16.98 11.18
N PRO A 2 -16.63 17.94 10.56
CA PRO A 2 -18.09 17.82 10.43
C PRO A 2 -18.43 16.52 9.68
N THR A 3 -19.51 15.88 10.10
CA THR A 3 -20.02 14.66 9.46
C THR A 3 -20.91 14.99 8.26
N ASP A 4 -21.35 16.26 8.15
CA ASP A 4 -22.24 16.79 7.12
C ASP A 4 -21.58 17.99 6.47
N PHE A 5 -21.30 17.91 5.17
CA PHE A 5 -20.66 18.98 4.39
C PHE A 5 -20.83 18.77 2.89
N GLU A 6 -20.48 19.79 2.12
CA GLU A 6 -20.40 19.71 0.67
C GLU A 6 -19.01 20.10 0.18
N VAL A 7 -18.54 19.43 -0.88
CA VAL A 7 -17.31 19.76 -1.59
C VAL A 7 -17.61 19.85 -3.07
N THR A 8 -17.13 20.91 -3.72
CA THR A 8 -17.27 21.13 -5.16
C THR A 8 -15.91 21.17 -5.82
N GLY A 9 -15.74 20.42 -6.89
CA GLY A 9 -14.48 20.31 -7.64
C GLY A 9 -14.63 19.38 -8.85
N HIS A 10 -13.53 18.99 -9.44
CA HIS A 10 -13.50 17.94 -10.46
C HIS A 10 -13.22 16.61 -9.75
N ALA A 11 -14.21 15.75 -9.65
CA ALA A 11 -14.13 14.49 -8.94
C ALA A 11 -13.79 13.31 -9.87
N LEU A 12 -12.91 12.43 -9.43
CA LEU A 12 -12.70 11.12 -10.04
C LEU A 12 -13.87 10.22 -9.69
N VAL A 13 -14.80 10.10 -10.63
CA VAL A 13 -16.01 9.29 -10.48
C VAL A 13 -15.98 8.12 -11.44
N GLY A 14 -16.51 6.98 -10.98
CA GLY A 14 -16.57 5.77 -11.79
C GLY A 14 -15.24 5.02 -11.93
N GLU A 15 -15.30 3.90 -12.65
CA GLU A 15 -14.15 3.01 -12.85
C GLU A 15 -13.17 3.51 -13.93
N ASP A 16 -13.62 4.44 -14.78
CA ASP A 16 -12.82 5.05 -15.85
C ASP A 16 -11.80 6.06 -15.33
N LEU A 17 -11.90 6.47 -14.06
CA LEU A 17 -11.04 7.45 -13.42
C LEU A 17 -11.01 8.80 -14.19
N GLU A 18 -12.15 9.25 -14.71
CA GLU A 18 -12.26 10.56 -15.31
C GLU A 18 -12.63 11.63 -14.29
N LEU A 19 -11.95 12.77 -14.38
CA LEU A 19 -12.26 13.94 -13.59
C LEU A 19 -13.43 14.70 -14.21
N ARG A 20 -14.57 14.75 -13.49
CA ARG A 20 -15.79 15.45 -13.93
C ARG A 20 -16.18 16.53 -12.93
N PRO A 21 -16.63 17.72 -13.40
CA PRO A 21 -17.14 18.74 -12.50
C PRO A 21 -18.31 18.19 -11.67
N ALA A 22 -18.18 18.21 -10.36
CA ALA A 22 -19.18 17.62 -9.47
C ALA A 22 -19.26 18.35 -8.13
N ARG A 23 -20.43 18.25 -7.50
CA ARG A 23 -20.65 18.54 -6.10
C ARG A 23 -20.90 17.23 -5.36
N ILE A 24 -20.14 17.00 -4.31
CA ILE A 24 -20.26 15.83 -3.44
C ILE A 24 -20.93 16.30 -2.15
N THR A 25 -22.08 15.74 -1.82
CA THR A 25 -22.79 15.96 -0.56
C THR A 25 -22.55 14.79 0.38
N VAL A 26 -22.00 15.06 1.55
CA VAL A 26 -21.72 14.09 2.60
C VAL A 26 -22.67 14.30 3.77
N VAL A 27 -23.28 13.20 4.25
CA VAL A 27 -24.16 13.19 5.41
C VAL A 27 -23.81 12.00 6.29
N GLY A 28 -23.57 12.23 7.56
CA GLY A 28 -23.17 11.16 8.51
C GLY A 28 -21.87 10.48 8.16
N GLY A 29 -20.96 11.14 7.43
CA GLY A 29 -19.69 10.58 6.98
C GLY A 29 -19.79 9.66 5.75
N GLU A 30 -20.94 9.57 5.11
CA GLU A 30 -21.18 8.85 3.84
C GLU A 30 -21.50 9.83 2.70
N ILE A 31 -21.08 9.50 1.49
CA ILE A 31 -21.44 10.23 0.28
C ILE A 31 -22.91 9.96 -0.01
N ARG A 32 -23.74 10.97 0.15
CA ARG A 32 -25.17 10.87 -0.12
C ARG A 32 -25.48 11.10 -1.59
N GLU A 33 -24.77 12.04 -2.20
CA GLU A 33 -25.00 12.45 -3.59
C GLU A 33 -23.69 12.87 -4.25
N VAL A 34 -23.58 12.59 -5.54
CA VAL A 34 -22.58 13.16 -6.44
C VAL A 34 -23.35 13.80 -7.61
N ALA A 35 -23.54 15.11 -7.54
CA ALA A 35 -24.26 15.88 -8.56
C ALA A 35 -23.28 16.39 -9.61
N GLU A 36 -23.49 16.03 -10.88
CA GLU A 36 -22.71 16.56 -12.00
C GLU A 36 -23.01 18.05 -12.21
N LEU A 37 -21.97 18.83 -12.53
CA LEU A 37 -22.04 20.26 -12.75
C LEU A 37 -21.51 20.60 -14.14
N SER A 38 -21.90 21.76 -14.67
CA SER A 38 -21.36 22.30 -15.93
C SER A 38 -19.92 22.84 -15.78
N SER A 39 -19.55 23.26 -14.58
CA SER A 39 -18.20 23.73 -14.24
C SER A 39 -17.94 23.61 -12.74
N ALA A 40 -16.66 23.56 -12.35
CA ALA A 40 -16.25 23.51 -10.95
C ALA A 40 -14.93 24.27 -10.74
N PRO A 41 -14.61 24.67 -9.50
CA PRO A 41 -13.30 25.21 -9.17
C PRO A 41 -12.17 24.21 -9.52
N PRO A 42 -10.92 24.69 -9.69
CA PRO A 42 -9.77 23.84 -10.04
C PRO A 42 -9.27 23.00 -8.85
N LEU A 43 -10.20 22.39 -8.13
CA LEU A 43 -9.97 21.42 -7.09
C LEU A 43 -10.18 20.02 -7.67
N TRP A 44 -9.22 19.13 -7.51
CA TRP A 44 -9.35 17.74 -7.95
C TRP A 44 -9.66 16.87 -6.75
N ILE A 45 -10.72 16.09 -6.84
CA ILE A 45 -11.20 15.23 -5.76
C ILE A 45 -11.01 13.78 -6.18
N LEU A 46 -10.23 13.03 -5.38
CA LEU A 46 -9.92 11.64 -5.66
C LEU A 46 -10.09 10.78 -4.41
N PRO A 47 -10.39 9.47 -4.56
CA PRO A 47 -10.44 8.57 -3.42
C PRO A 47 -9.12 8.60 -2.63
N ALA A 48 -9.19 8.45 -1.31
CA ALA A 48 -8.01 8.39 -0.46
C ALA A 48 -7.18 7.12 -0.74
N LEU A 49 -5.86 7.25 -0.64
CA LEU A 49 -4.89 6.23 -1.00
C LEU A 49 -4.85 5.06 0.02
N PHE A 50 -4.37 3.89 -0.41
CA PHE A 50 -4.13 2.73 0.44
C PHE A 50 -2.75 2.13 0.16
N ASN A 51 -1.91 2.02 1.19
CA ASN A 51 -0.57 1.45 1.08
C ASN A 51 -0.62 -0.07 1.30
N ALA A 52 -0.47 -0.84 0.24
CA ALA A 52 -0.73 -2.27 0.25
C ALA A 52 0.37 -3.12 0.92
N HIS A 53 1.52 -2.53 1.25
CA HIS A 53 2.61 -3.24 1.93
C HIS A 53 3.55 -2.29 2.64
N THR A 54 3.77 -2.53 3.92
CA THR A 54 4.71 -1.78 4.77
C THR A 54 5.38 -2.68 5.82
N HIS A 55 6.51 -2.19 6.33
CA HIS A 55 7.18 -2.63 7.55
C HIS A 55 7.48 -1.40 8.42
N LEU A 56 6.47 -0.87 9.10
CA LEU A 56 6.62 0.40 9.83
C LEU A 56 7.50 0.32 11.07
N GLY A 57 7.69 -0.86 11.66
CA GLY A 57 8.63 -1.05 12.75
C GLY A 57 10.05 -0.66 12.37
N ASP A 58 10.39 -0.80 11.10
CA ASP A 58 11.72 -0.54 10.58
C ASP A 58 12.09 0.95 10.56
N THR A 59 11.13 1.85 10.84
CA THR A 59 11.37 3.29 10.98
C THR A 59 12.51 3.60 11.97
N VAL A 60 12.69 2.79 13.02
CA VAL A 60 13.79 2.99 14.00
C VAL A 60 15.18 2.70 13.45
N GLY A 61 15.25 2.06 12.28
CA GLY A 61 16.49 1.79 11.56
C GLY A 61 16.73 2.73 10.39
N MET A 62 15.99 3.84 10.28
CA MET A 62 16.08 4.78 9.16
C MET A 62 17.51 5.25 8.93
N ASP A 63 17.95 5.15 7.66
CA ASP A 63 19.25 5.63 7.16
C ASP A 63 20.49 5.08 7.90
N LEU A 64 20.34 3.95 8.60
CA LEU A 64 21.53 3.29 9.18
C LEU A 64 22.44 2.81 8.04
N PRO A 65 23.76 3.03 8.17
CA PRO A 65 24.71 2.55 7.20
C PRO A 65 24.66 1.04 7.12
N TRP A 66 24.54 0.54 5.89
CA TRP A 66 24.49 -0.88 5.62
C TRP A 66 25.34 -1.22 4.40
N GLU A 67 26.12 -2.30 4.55
CA GLU A 67 26.89 -2.91 3.48
C GLU A 67 26.65 -4.42 3.51
N GLY A 68 26.32 -5.03 2.38
CA GLY A 68 26.13 -6.47 2.30
C GLY A 68 24.99 -6.93 1.41
N SER A 69 24.51 -8.15 1.66
CA SER A 69 23.41 -8.75 0.90
C SER A 69 22.05 -8.42 1.50
N LEU A 70 20.99 -8.57 0.69
CA LEU A 70 19.60 -8.48 1.13
C LEU A 70 19.34 -9.39 2.34
N GLU A 71 19.89 -10.62 2.29
CA GLU A 71 19.76 -11.61 3.38
C GLU A 71 20.33 -11.08 4.69
N GLY A 72 21.52 -10.49 4.65
CA GLY A 72 22.19 -9.92 5.83
C GLY A 72 21.42 -8.76 6.44
N LEU A 73 20.57 -8.13 5.66
CA LEU A 73 19.76 -6.98 6.08
C LEU A 73 18.40 -7.38 6.62
N VAL A 74 17.59 -8.12 5.85
CA VAL A 74 16.15 -8.30 6.15
C VAL A 74 15.74 -9.73 6.49
N THR A 75 16.59 -10.76 6.24
CA THR A 75 16.17 -12.16 6.44
C THR A 75 16.08 -12.54 7.92
N PRO A 76 14.93 -13.07 8.37
CA PRO A 76 14.80 -13.59 9.72
C PRO A 76 15.72 -14.81 9.98
N PRO A 77 16.17 -15.05 11.22
CA PRO A 77 16.09 -14.17 12.40
C PRO A 77 17.31 -13.26 12.57
N ALA A 78 18.33 -13.40 11.71
CA ALA A 78 19.68 -12.86 11.92
C ALA A 78 19.94 -11.52 11.21
N GLY A 79 19.10 -11.14 10.25
CA GLY A 79 19.26 -9.88 9.52
C GLY A 79 19.36 -8.67 10.44
N LEU A 80 20.10 -7.64 10.00
CA LEU A 80 20.32 -6.39 10.76
C LEU A 80 19.02 -5.78 11.26
N LYS A 81 17.99 -5.74 10.42
CA LYS A 81 16.63 -5.30 10.75
C LYS A 81 16.11 -5.97 12.03
N HIS A 82 16.19 -7.31 12.11
CA HIS A 82 15.65 -8.05 13.26
C HIS A 82 16.42 -7.80 14.54
N ARG A 83 17.74 -7.55 14.44
CA ARG A 83 18.55 -7.13 15.60
C ARG A 83 18.13 -5.77 16.09
N ILE A 84 18.00 -4.80 15.20
CA ILE A 84 17.56 -3.43 15.53
C ILE A 84 16.20 -3.44 16.22
N LEU A 85 15.23 -4.17 15.67
CA LEU A 85 13.90 -4.28 16.26
C LEU A 85 13.91 -4.86 17.68
N ARG A 86 14.76 -5.89 17.94
CA ARG A 86 14.88 -6.49 19.28
C ARG A 86 15.60 -5.60 20.28
N GLU A 87 16.58 -4.82 19.84
CA GLU A 87 17.40 -3.97 20.70
C GLU A 87 16.75 -2.59 20.98
N THR A 88 15.79 -2.17 20.15
CA THR A 88 15.12 -0.90 20.29
C THR A 88 14.07 -0.93 21.42
N PRO A 89 14.12 -0.01 22.38
CA PRO A 89 13.11 0.09 23.43
C PRO A 89 11.70 0.27 22.86
N ARG A 90 10.72 -0.44 23.42
CA ARG A 90 9.31 -0.41 22.99
C ARG A 90 8.74 1.00 22.75
N PRO A 91 8.95 2.01 23.65
CA PRO A 91 8.43 3.36 23.40
C PRO A 91 8.97 4.00 22.12
N ALA A 92 10.22 3.71 21.76
CA ALA A 92 10.84 4.21 20.52
C ALA A 92 10.26 3.50 19.29
N LEU A 93 10.01 2.18 19.36
CA LEU A 93 9.31 1.44 18.29
C LEU A 93 7.92 2.02 18.01
N VAL A 94 7.12 2.19 19.06
CA VAL A 94 5.75 2.77 18.94
C VAL A 94 5.81 4.19 18.39
N ALA A 95 6.72 5.04 18.88
CA ALA A 95 6.88 6.40 18.40
C ALA A 95 7.31 6.46 16.94
N GLY A 96 8.24 5.59 16.51
CA GLY A 96 8.69 5.48 15.12
C GLY A 96 7.54 5.08 14.17
N MET A 97 6.82 4.02 14.51
CA MET A 97 5.64 3.59 13.75
C MET A 97 4.58 4.70 13.66
N ARG A 98 4.28 5.36 14.79
CA ARG A 98 3.34 6.49 14.82
C ARG A 98 3.77 7.65 13.92
N ALA A 99 5.07 7.98 13.90
CA ALA A 99 5.60 9.02 13.04
C ALA A 99 5.40 8.68 11.54
N SER A 100 5.66 7.43 11.14
CA SER A 100 5.43 6.94 9.78
C SER A 100 3.95 6.90 9.39
N ILE A 101 3.05 6.50 10.31
CA ILE A 101 1.60 6.62 10.09
C ILE A 101 1.21 8.10 9.91
N GLY A 102 1.82 9.01 10.68
CA GLY A 102 1.63 10.45 10.53
C GLY A 102 2.04 10.97 9.14
N VAL A 103 3.10 10.43 8.53
CA VAL A 103 3.46 10.71 7.13
C VAL A 103 2.35 10.26 6.19
N MET A 104 1.88 9.03 6.33
CA MET A 104 0.80 8.47 5.50
C MET A 104 -0.50 9.29 5.61
N VAL A 105 -0.89 9.70 6.83
CA VAL A 105 -2.07 10.58 7.03
C VAL A 105 -1.89 11.90 6.30
N ARG A 106 -0.72 12.54 6.41
CA ARG A 106 -0.44 13.81 5.72
C ARG A 106 -0.44 13.67 4.21
N SER A 107 0.01 12.54 3.68
CA SER A 107 -0.01 12.26 2.23
C SER A 107 -1.36 11.79 1.71
N GLY A 108 -2.36 11.58 2.59
CA GLY A 108 -3.71 11.21 2.18
C GLY A 108 -3.97 9.70 2.11
N THR A 109 -3.18 8.92 2.81
CA THR A 109 -3.36 7.47 2.90
C THR A 109 -4.36 7.13 4.00
N ARG A 110 -5.46 6.47 3.66
CA ARG A 110 -6.58 6.08 4.56
C ARG A 110 -6.33 4.79 5.33
N GLY A 111 -5.40 3.99 4.87
CA GLY A 111 -5.08 2.69 5.47
C GLY A 111 -3.87 2.05 4.81
N PHE A 112 -3.35 1.03 5.48
CA PHE A 112 -2.16 0.32 5.03
C PHE A 112 -2.16 -1.12 5.50
N ALA A 113 -1.45 -2.00 4.80
CA ALA A 113 -1.11 -3.34 5.25
C ALA A 113 0.31 -3.37 5.80
N ASP A 114 0.51 -3.93 6.99
CA ASP A 114 1.82 -4.02 7.62
C ASP A 114 2.15 -5.47 7.99
N PHE A 115 3.28 -5.95 7.49
CA PHE A 115 3.82 -7.26 7.87
C PHE A 115 4.58 -7.10 9.18
N ARG A 116 3.93 -7.56 10.26
CA ARG A 116 4.35 -7.20 11.61
C ARG A 116 5.15 -8.29 12.31
N GLU A 117 6.40 -7.95 12.59
CA GLU A 117 7.32 -8.71 13.43
C GLU A 117 7.01 -8.53 14.91
N GLY A 118 7.64 -9.37 15.76
CA GLY A 118 7.56 -9.25 17.22
C GLY A 118 6.36 -9.94 17.84
N GLY A 119 5.71 -10.85 17.12
CA GLY A 119 4.63 -11.66 17.65
C GLY A 119 3.44 -10.81 18.11
N ARG A 120 2.79 -11.26 19.19
CA ARG A 120 1.62 -10.54 19.77
C ARG A 120 1.96 -9.13 20.23
N ASP A 121 3.16 -8.91 20.77
CA ASP A 121 3.55 -7.59 21.26
C ASP A 121 3.77 -6.62 20.11
N GLY A 122 4.40 -7.04 19.01
CA GLY A 122 4.53 -6.22 17.80
C GLY A 122 3.18 -5.78 17.22
N VAL A 123 2.17 -6.66 17.25
CA VAL A 123 0.80 -6.33 16.82
C VAL A 123 0.16 -5.29 17.76
N ARG A 124 0.33 -5.44 19.08
CA ARG A 124 -0.18 -4.46 20.06
C ARG A 124 0.48 -3.10 19.91
N ASP A 125 1.80 -3.10 19.68
CA ASP A 125 2.60 -1.88 19.50
C ASP A 125 2.16 -1.09 18.27
N LEU A 126 1.89 -1.78 17.16
CA LEU A 126 1.39 -1.11 15.97
C LEU A 126 -0.04 -0.57 16.16
N ARG A 127 -0.91 -1.30 16.86
CA ARG A 127 -2.25 -0.80 17.21
C ARG A 127 -2.18 0.45 18.07
N GLU A 128 -1.32 0.46 19.09
CA GLU A 128 -1.06 1.64 19.93
C GLU A 128 -0.53 2.81 19.09
N ALA A 129 0.41 2.56 18.19
CA ALA A 129 0.95 3.57 17.28
C ALA A 129 -0.12 4.19 16.36
N ALA A 130 -1.11 3.40 15.94
CA ALA A 130 -2.20 3.84 15.08
C ALA A 130 -3.37 4.50 15.85
N GLU A 131 -3.42 4.38 17.16
CA GLU A 131 -4.55 4.85 17.97
C GLU A 131 -4.80 6.36 17.78
N GLY A 132 -6.05 6.72 17.50
CA GLY A 132 -6.50 8.10 17.27
C GLY A 132 -6.06 8.70 15.92
N LEU A 133 -5.37 7.97 15.06
CA LEU A 133 -5.03 8.44 13.71
C LEU A 133 -6.05 7.93 12.67
N PRO A 134 -6.44 8.77 11.68
CA PRO A 134 -7.39 8.39 10.64
C PRO A 134 -6.74 7.57 9.51
N CYS A 135 -5.99 6.54 9.89
CA CYS A 135 -5.33 5.63 8.96
C CYS A 135 -5.40 4.22 9.54
N ARG A 136 -6.15 3.33 8.88
CA ARG A 136 -6.47 2.01 9.42
C ARG A 136 -5.42 0.98 9.04
N PRO A 137 -4.75 0.31 10.00
CA PRO A 137 -3.88 -0.81 9.73
C PRO A 137 -4.68 -2.06 9.39
N VAL A 138 -4.18 -2.84 8.43
CA VAL A 138 -4.45 -4.26 8.24
C VAL A 138 -3.16 -4.97 8.63
N ILE A 139 -3.14 -5.57 9.80
CA ILE A 139 -1.92 -6.15 10.37
C ILE A 139 -1.83 -7.61 9.95
N LEU A 140 -0.71 -7.95 9.33
CA LEU A 140 -0.36 -9.30 8.93
C LEU A 140 0.76 -9.79 9.86
N GLY A 141 0.37 -10.35 11.01
CA GLY A 141 1.27 -10.79 12.07
C GLY A 141 1.92 -12.13 11.75
N ARG A 142 2.93 -12.47 12.53
CA ARG A 142 3.58 -13.80 12.56
C ARG A 142 4.09 -14.11 13.95
N ASP A 143 4.63 -15.30 14.17
CA ASP A 143 5.21 -15.73 15.46
C ASP A 143 4.19 -15.63 16.62
N GLY A 144 2.92 -16.04 16.38
CA GLY A 144 1.81 -15.94 17.30
C GLY A 144 1.06 -14.59 17.23
N GLY A 145 1.59 -13.60 16.53
CA GLY A 145 0.93 -12.31 16.29
C GLY A 145 -0.30 -12.42 15.40
N GLU A 146 -0.29 -13.35 14.45
CA GLU A 146 -1.41 -13.64 13.56
C GLU A 146 -2.68 -14.04 14.32
N GLU A 147 -2.56 -14.60 15.52
CA GLU A 147 -3.70 -15.01 16.32
C GLU A 147 -4.58 -13.83 16.78
N ILE A 148 -4.02 -12.65 16.84
CA ILE A 148 -4.72 -11.41 17.25
C ILE A 148 -4.75 -10.34 16.15
N ALA A 149 -4.19 -10.62 14.97
CA ALA A 149 -4.13 -9.73 13.82
C ALA A 149 -5.23 -10.05 12.79
N GLU A 150 -5.33 -9.23 11.75
CA GLU A 150 -6.24 -9.41 10.61
C GLU A 150 -5.78 -10.53 9.67
N GLY A 151 -4.49 -10.87 9.71
CA GLY A 151 -3.92 -11.92 8.87
C GLY A 151 -2.56 -12.41 9.33
N LEU A 152 -2.05 -13.38 8.56
CA LEU A 152 -0.72 -13.95 8.66
C LEU A 152 0.16 -13.39 7.54
N GLY A 153 1.33 -12.85 7.89
CA GLY A 153 2.34 -12.36 6.94
C GLY A 153 3.60 -13.23 6.96
N ILE A 154 3.84 -14.01 5.93
CA ILE A 154 4.99 -14.91 5.83
C ILE A 154 6.13 -14.23 5.05
N PRO A 155 7.37 -14.20 5.59
CA PRO A 155 8.52 -13.54 4.94
C PRO A 155 8.95 -14.23 3.64
N SER A 156 9.00 -15.56 3.64
CA SER A 156 9.23 -16.44 2.49
C SER A 156 8.98 -17.86 2.92
N VAL A 157 8.54 -18.72 2.04
CA VAL A 157 8.43 -20.17 2.32
C VAL A 157 9.78 -20.80 2.67
N ARG A 158 10.88 -20.22 2.16
CA ARG A 158 12.24 -20.69 2.47
C ARG A 158 12.67 -20.40 3.91
N ASP A 159 12.18 -19.28 4.43
CA ASP A 159 12.55 -18.78 5.75
C ASP A 159 11.49 -19.15 6.82
N SER A 160 10.51 -19.99 6.45
CA SER A 160 9.35 -20.33 7.29
C SER A 160 9.06 -21.85 7.21
N PRO A 161 9.87 -22.70 7.88
CA PRO A 161 9.71 -24.15 7.82
C PRO A 161 8.33 -24.62 8.32
N ASP A 162 7.71 -23.88 9.24
CA ASP A 162 6.40 -24.18 9.82
C ASP A 162 5.23 -23.45 9.12
N ALA A 163 5.48 -22.90 7.91
CA ALA A 163 4.46 -22.15 7.16
C ALA A 163 3.12 -22.90 7.06
N GLY A 164 3.15 -24.23 6.83
CA GLY A 164 1.93 -25.02 6.72
C GLY A 164 1.04 -25.00 7.97
N ALA A 165 1.62 -25.11 9.15
CA ALA A 165 0.90 -25.06 10.41
C ALA A 165 0.32 -23.66 10.68
N ALA A 166 1.12 -22.61 10.42
CA ALA A 166 0.70 -21.21 10.57
C ALA A 166 -0.46 -20.87 9.63
N VAL A 167 -0.36 -21.26 8.35
CA VAL A 167 -1.43 -21.07 7.35
C VAL A 167 -2.71 -21.79 7.75
N ALA A 168 -2.62 -23.07 8.17
CA ALA A 168 -3.78 -23.81 8.61
C ALA A 168 -4.46 -23.15 9.82
N GLY A 169 -3.68 -22.63 10.77
CA GLY A 169 -4.18 -21.88 11.91
C GLY A 169 -4.88 -20.57 11.50
N ALA A 170 -4.27 -19.79 10.60
CA ALA A 170 -4.82 -18.54 10.09
C ALA A 170 -6.15 -18.80 9.33
N ARG A 171 -6.18 -19.79 8.43
CA ARG A 171 -7.38 -20.17 7.68
C ARG A 171 -8.53 -20.62 8.59
N LYS A 172 -8.23 -21.43 9.62
CA LYS A 172 -9.23 -21.83 10.62
C LYS A 172 -9.84 -20.63 11.35
N GLY A 173 -9.04 -19.57 11.54
CA GLY A 173 -9.50 -18.31 12.13
C GLY A 173 -10.15 -17.34 11.15
N GLY A 174 -10.34 -17.68 9.88
CA GLY A 174 -10.88 -16.81 8.84
C GLY A 174 -9.97 -15.61 8.52
N ARG A 175 -8.65 -15.76 8.73
CA ARG A 175 -7.67 -14.68 8.57
C ARG A 175 -7.03 -14.72 7.21
N LEU A 176 -6.61 -13.53 6.74
CA LEU A 176 -5.83 -13.36 5.52
C LEU A 176 -4.48 -14.10 5.61
N VAL A 177 -4.02 -14.59 4.48
CA VAL A 177 -2.70 -15.21 4.34
C VAL A 177 -1.93 -14.52 3.22
N ALA A 178 -0.81 -13.91 3.55
CA ALA A 178 0.02 -13.18 2.62
C ALA A 178 1.48 -13.66 2.67
N PHE A 179 2.13 -13.67 1.52
CA PHE A 179 3.52 -14.12 1.38
C PHE A 179 4.37 -13.08 0.67
N HIS A 180 5.60 -12.85 1.17
CA HIS A 180 6.66 -12.38 0.30
C HIS A 180 7.08 -13.53 -0.61
N ALA A 181 7.14 -13.30 -1.90
CA ALA A 181 7.53 -14.31 -2.87
C ALA A 181 8.19 -13.66 -4.09
N GLY A 182 9.20 -14.31 -4.64
CA GLY A 182 9.87 -13.84 -5.84
C GLY A 182 10.69 -12.57 -5.67
N GLU A 183 11.08 -12.22 -4.46
CA GLU A 183 11.91 -11.04 -4.19
C GLU A 183 13.36 -11.31 -4.59
N ARG A 184 13.98 -12.37 -4.10
CA ARG A 184 15.37 -12.76 -4.40
C ARG A 184 15.52 -13.43 -5.77
N ASP A 185 14.63 -14.33 -6.06
CA ASP A 185 14.53 -15.11 -7.30
C ASP A 185 13.13 -15.75 -7.41
N ALA A 186 12.85 -16.49 -8.49
CA ALA A 186 11.55 -17.08 -8.76
C ALA A 186 11.24 -18.38 -7.97
N LEU A 187 12.20 -18.92 -7.19
CA LEU A 187 12.12 -20.30 -6.70
C LEU A 187 11.12 -20.52 -5.56
N ASP A 188 10.74 -19.48 -4.81
CA ASP A 188 9.81 -19.56 -3.70
C ASP A 188 8.35 -19.26 -4.07
N ILE A 189 8.10 -18.75 -5.28
CA ILE A 189 6.75 -18.39 -5.72
C ILE A 189 5.84 -19.63 -5.77
N ASP A 190 6.31 -20.74 -6.33
CA ASP A 190 5.51 -21.98 -6.43
C ASP A 190 5.16 -22.54 -5.05
N GLY A 191 6.12 -22.42 -4.12
CA GLY A 191 5.88 -22.80 -2.72
C GLY A 191 4.84 -21.93 -2.03
N ALA A 192 4.84 -20.61 -2.29
CA ALA A 192 3.81 -19.71 -1.78
C ALA A 192 2.44 -19.99 -2.40
N LEU A 193 2.38 -20.22 -3.71
CA LEU A 193 1.15 -20.57 -4.43
C LEU A 193 0.51 -21.88 -3.94
N ALA A 194 1.29 -22.84 -3.44
CA ALA A 194 0.78 -24.08 -2.88
C ALA A 194 -0.11 -23.88 -1.64
N TYR A 195 0.00 -22.73 -0.97
CA TYR A 195 -0.80 -22.36 0.20
C TYR A 195 -2.04 -21.50 -0.12
N ASP A 196 -2.34 -21.28 -1.41
CA ASP A 196 -3.48 -20.48 -1.86
C ASP A 196 -3.58 -19.12 -1.17
N PRO A 197 -2.57 -18.22 -1.36
CA PRO A 197 -2.49 -16.96 -0.64
C PRO A 197 -3.55 -15.95 -1.11
N ASP A 198 -3.99 -15.08 -0.19
CA ASP A 198 -4.86 -13.94 -0.50
C ASP A 198 -4.08 -12.75 -1.09
N LEU A 199 -2.75 -12.74 -0.90
CA LEU A 199 -1.86 -11.69 -1.39
C LEU A 199 -0.46 -12.25 -1.56
N LEU A 200 0.18 -11.89 -2.67
CA LEU A 200 1.62 -12.00 -2.85
C LEU A 200 2.27 -10.62 -2.80
N VAL A 201 3.48 -10.53 -2.27
CA VAL A 201 4.27 -9.30 -2.27
C VAL A 201 5.50 -9.49 -3.14
N HIS A 202 5.90 -8.45 -3.85
CA HIS A 202 7.02 -8.34 -4.79
C HIS A 202 6.79 -9.06 -6.11
N CYS A 203 6.88 -10.37 -6.17
CA CYS A 203 6.91 -11.14 -7.42
C CYS A 203 7.91 -10.59 -8.46
N THR A 204 9.02 -10.01 -7.96
CA THR A 204 10.02 -9.27 -8.75
C THR A 204 10.61 -10.13 -9.85
N HIS A 205 10.90 -11.39 -9.55
CA HIS A 205 11.52 -12.33 -10.46
C HIS A 205 10.54 -13.40 -10.99
N ALA A 206 9.23 -13.14 -10.93
CA ALA A 206 8.22 -14.08 -11.39
C ALA A 206 8.39 -14.44 -12.89
N THR A 207 8.37 -15.73 -13.17
CA THR A 207 8.40 -16.24 -14.55
C THR A 207 7.05 -16.06 -15.24
N GLY A 208 7.04 -16.10 -16.59
CA GLY A 208 5.79 -16.01 -17.34
C GLY A 208 4.78 -17.14 -17.04
N ARG A 209 5.24 -18.32 -16.60
CA ARG A 209 4.37 -19.40 -16.13
C ARG A 209 3.70 -19.03 -14.79
N GLN A 210 4.49 -18.60 -13.83
CA GLN A 210 4.00 -18.19 -12.50
C GLN A 210 3.03 -17.01 -12.60
N LEU A 211 3.32 -16.01 -13.44
CA LEU A 211 2.40 -14.89 -13.66
C LEU A 211 1.05 -15.35 -14.23
N ARG A 212 1.02 -16.32 -15.16
CA ARG A 212 -0.25 -16.88 -15.64
C ARG A 212 -1.01 -17.60 -14.54
N GLU A 213 -0.33 -18.39 -13.72
CA GLU A 213 -0.94 -19.09 -12.59
C GLU A 213 -1.51 -18.11 -11.54
N ILE A 214 -0.80 -17.03 -11.23
CA ILE A 214 -1.27 -15.95 -10.36
C ILE A 214 -2.53 -15.29 -10.95
N ALA A 215 -2.53 -15.00 -12.25
CA ALA A 215 -3.66 -14.43 -12.96
C ALA A 215 -4.88 -15.34 -12.97
N ASP A 216 -4.69 -16.63 -13.31
CA ASP A 216 -5.77 -17.63 -13.37
C ASP A 216 -6.46 -17.83 -12.01
N ARG A 217 -5.73 -17.63 -10.91
CA ARG A 217 -6.26 -17.69 -9.55
C ARG A 217 -6.79 -16.35 -9.03
N GLY A 218 -6.61 -15.26 -9.78
CA GLY A 218 -7.00 -13.91 -9.37
C GLY A 218 -6.28 -13.39 -8.13
N ILE A 219 -5.06 -13.88 -7.86
CA ILE A 219 -4.29 -13.50 -6.66
C ILE A 219 -3.70 -12.10 -6.88
N PRO A 220 -3.98 -11.11 -6.03
CA PRO A 220 -3.38 -9.79 -6.12
C PRO A 220 -1.90 -9.79 -5.76
N VAL A 221 -1.15 -8.87 -6.37
CA VAL A 221 0.28 -8.68 -6.12
C VAL A 221 0.55 -7.26 -5.67
N ALA A 222 1.12 -7.09 -4.47
CA ALA A 222 1.64 -5.81 -4.00
C ALA A 222 3.07 -5.61 -4.50
N VAL A 223 3.31 -4.54 -5.26
CA VAL A 223 4.63 -4.18 -5.77
C VAL A 223 5.18 -2.97 -5.01
N CYS A 224 6.49 -2.97 -4.75
CA CYS A 224 7.19 -1.95 -3.97
C CYS A 224 8.40 -1.41 -4.75
N PRO A 225 8.18 -0.68 -5.84
CA PRO A 225 9.21 -0.35 -6.80
C PRO A 225 10.44 0.37 -6.22
N ARG A 226 10.26 1.39 -5.37
CA ARG A 226 11.38 2.14 -4.79
C ARG A 226 12.22 1.29 -3.85
N SER A 227 11.57 0.51 -2.96
CA SER A 227 12.26 -0.40 -2.05
C SER A 227 13.09 -1.42 -2.83
N ASN A 228 12.49 -2.06 -3.85
CA ASN A 228 13.19 -3.03 -4.69
C ASN A 228 14.43 -2.45 -5.40
N TRP A 229 14.38 -1.19 -5.80
CA TRP A 229 15.52 -0.54 -6.43
C TRP A 229 16.63 -0.17 -5.44
N ILE A 230 16.29 0.39 -4.30
CA ILE A 230 17.29 0.79 -3.30
C ILE A 230 17.99 -0.41 -2.67
N LEU A 231 17.27 -1.53 -2.53
CA LEU A 231 17.80 -2.80 -2.04
C LEU A 231 18.57 -3.61 -3.11
N GLY A 232 18.60 -3.13 -4.36
CA GLY A 232 19.27 -3.82 -5.46
C GLY A 232 18.55 -5.10 -5.93
N VAL A 233 17.33 -5.35 -5.45
CA VAL A 233 16.48 -6.48 -5.90
C VAL A 233 16.05 -6.29 -7.36
N ALA A 234 15.80 -5.05 -7.75
CA ALA A 234 15.55 -4.66 -9.13
C ALA A 234 16.68 -3.74 -9.63
N SER A 235 17.18 -3.99 -10.83
CA SER A 235 18.20 -3.18 -11.50
C SER A 235 17.76 -2.72 -12.91
N SER A 236 16.54 -3.04 -13.28
CA SER A 236 15.95 -2.64 -14.56
C SER A 236 14.43 -2.55 -14.48
N PRO A 237 13.76 -1.81 -15.37
CA PRO A 237 12.30 -1.74 -15.44
C PRO A 237 11.60 -3.05 -15.84
N ALA A 238 12.36 -4.11 -16.14
CA ALA A 238 11.81 -5.42 -16.41
C ALA A 238 11.41 -6.17 -15.12
N HIS A 239 11.89 -5.71 -13.97
CA HIS A 239 11.71 -6.35 -12.67
C HIS A 239 11.29 -5.33 -11.59
N PRO A 240 10.16 -5.54 -10.90
CA PRO A 240 9.11 -6.53 -11.19
C PRO A 240 8.46 -6.32 -12.55
N PRO A 241 7.91 -7.38 -13.17
CA PRO A 241 7.30 -7.31 -14.50
C PRO A 241 5.88 -6.73 -14.47
N VAL A 242 5.72 -5.53 -13.90
CA VAL A 242 4.41 -4.91 -13.60
C VAL A 242 3.53 -4.79 -14.83
N ARG A 243 4.08 -4.36 -15.97
CA ARG A 243 3.28 -4.26 -17.21
C ARG A 243 2.72 -5.61 -17.64
N ARG A 244 3.52 -6.68 -17.48
CA ARG A 244 3.07 -8.03 -17.79
C ARG A 244 2.03 -8.54 -16.80
N MET A 245 2.12 -8.17 -15.51
CA MET A 245 1.08 -8.45 -14.53
C MET A 245 -0.24 -7.82 -14.95
N LEU A 246 -0.24 -6.53 -15.28
CA LEU A 246 -1.43 -5.80 -15.73
C LEU A 246 -2.02 -6.36 -17.05
N GLU A 247 -1.18 -6.68 -18.03
CA GLU A 247 -1.61 -7.33 -19.30
C GLU A 247 -2.31 -8.67 -19.08
N LEU A 248 -1.94 -9.41 -18.04
CA LEU A 248 -2.56 -10.67 -17.65
C LEU A 248 -3.80 -10.50 -16.76
N GLY A 249 -4.15 -9.27 -16.38
CA GLY A 249 -5.29 -8.98 -15.52
C GLY A 249 -5.03 -9.25 -14.04
N ILE A 250 -3.77 -9.41 -13.63
CA ILE A 250 -3.43 -9.54 -12.19
C ILE A 250 -3.76 -8.21 -11.49
N PRO A 251 -4.54 -8.24 -10.39
CA PRO A 251 -4.75 -7.04 -9.58
C PRO A 251 -3.42 -6.58 -8.96
N VAL A 252 -2.85 -5.48 -9.47
CA VAL A 252 -1.62 -4.89 -8.95
C VAL A 252 -1.97 -3.85 -7.89
N LEU A 253 -1.37 -3.98 -6.72
CA LEU A 253 -1.48 -3.05 -5.60
C LEU A 253 -0.13 -2.38 -5.36
N LEU A 254 -0.14 -1.12 -4.89
CA LEU A 254 1.06 -0.35 -4.65
C LEU A 254 1.38 -0.29 -3.15
N GLY A 255 2.60 -0.70 -2.78
CA GLY A 255 3.15 -0.66 -1.45
C GLY A 255 4.47 0.10 -1.40
N THR A 256 4.89 0.54 -0.23
CA THR A 256 6.17 1.22 -0.03
C THR A 256 7.23 0.34 0.63
N ASP A 257 6.80 -0.75 1.25
CA ASP A 257 7.66 -1.72 1.93
C ASP A 257 8.42 -1.11 3.12
N ASN A 258 9.73 -1.16 3.10
CA ASN A 258 10.59 -0.98 4.25
C ASN A 258 10.84 0.48 4.59
N ALA A 259 10.32 0.92 5.73
CA ALA A 259 10.46 2.30 6.21
C ALA A 259 11.91 2.70 6.61
N MET A 260 12.87 1.75 6.64
CA MET A 260 14.29 2.08 6.79
C MET A 260 14.84 2.83 5.58
N PHE A 261 14.33 2.54 4.38
CA PHE A 261 14.93 2.99 3.12
C PHE A 261 14.07 3.98 2.36
N VAL A 262 12.74 3.86 2.47
CA VAL A 262 11.82 4.69 1.72
C VAL A 262 10.74 5.26 2.63
N GLN A 263 10.40 6.52 2.40
CA GLN A 263 9.25 7.11 3.05
C GLN A 263 7.97 6.38 2.64
N PRO A 264 7.03 6.11 3.56
CA PRO A 264 5.73 5.52 3.24
C PRO A 264 4.80 6.54 2.56
N ASP A 265 5.25 7.08 1.43
CA ASP A 265 4.58 8.10 0.61
C ASP A 265 4.22 7.52 -0.76
N LEU A 266 2.94 7.30 -0.99
CA LEU A 266 2.44 6.75 -2.24
C LEU A 266 2.53 7.72 -3.42
N TRP A 267 2.62 9.05 -3.22
CA TRP A 267 2.85 9.98 -4.33
C TRP A 267 4.20 9.73 -4.99
N ALA A 268 5.25 9.58 -4.18
CA ALA A 268 6.57 9.25 -4.67
C ALA A 268 6.61 7.86 -5.32
N GLU A 269 5.88 6.88 -4.78
CA GLU A 269 5.80 5.54 -5.33
C GLU A 269 5.10 5.51 -6.68
N MET A 270 3.96 6.22 -6.81
CA MET A 270 3.23 6.38 -8.07
C MET A 270 4.10 7.03 -9.15
N SER A 271 4.78 8.13 -8.81
CA SER A 271 5.67 8.84 -9.73
C SER A 271 6.81 7.93 -10.22
N PHE A 272 7.40 7.17 -9.32
CA PHE A 272 8.47 6.22 -9.64
C PHE A 272 7.97 5.09 -10.54
N LEU A 273 6.85 4.44 -10.19
CA LEU A 273 6.28 3.35 -10.98
C LEU A 273 5.94 3.81 -12.40
N HIS A 274 5.31 4.98 -12.55
CA HIS A 274 5.01 5.52 -13.87
C HIS A 274 6.28 5.86 -14.66
N THR A 275 7.21 6.60 -14.06
CA THR A 275 8.37 7.16 -14.76
C THR A 275 9.38 6.10 -15.16
N VAL A 276 9.68 5.17 -14.24
CA VAL A 276 10.71 4.14 -14.45
C VAL A 276 10.15 2.94 -15.22
N TYR A 277 8.98 2.44 -14.81
CA TYR A 277 8.38 1.24 -15.40
C TYR A 277 7.46 1.54 -16.59
N ARG A 278 7.15 2.81 -16.84
CA ARG A 278 6.28 3.28 -17.94
C ARG A 278 4.90 2.63 -17.90
N VAL A 279 4.36 2.46 -16.69
CA VAL A 279 2.99 1.99 -16.49
C VAL A 279 2.03 3.13 -16.78
N ASP A 280 0.88 2.83 -17.36
CA ASP A 280 -0.17 3.81 -17.64
C ASP A 280 -0.58 4.55 -16.35
N PRO A 281 -0.75 5.88 -16.35
CA PRO A 281 -1.10 6.63 -15.15
C PRO A 281 -2.40 6.17 -14.47
N ARG A 282 -3.40 5.73 -15.22
CA ARG A 282 -4.66 5.24 -14.66
C ARG A 282 -4.46 3.94 -13.92
N GLU A 283 -3.65 3.03 -14.46
CA GLU A 283 -3.30 1.77 -13.81
C GLU A 283 -2.46 2.01 -12.53
N VAL A 284 -1.52 2.96 -12.57
CA VAL A 284 -0.75 3.37 -11.39
C VAL A 284 -1.67 3.93 -10.31
N LEU A 285 -2.61 4.80 -10.68
CA LEU A 285 -3.55 5.36 -9.72
C LEU A 285 -4.45 4.27 -9.12
N ARG A 286 -5.01 3.37 -9.95
CA ARG A 286 -5.78 2.21 -9.45
C ARG A 286 -4.99 1.39 -8.42
N SER A 287 -3.72 1.12 -8.70
CA SER A 287 -2.85 0.36 -7.79
C SER A 287 -2.68 1.04 -6.43
N ALA A 288 -2.71 2.38 -6.37
CA ALA A 288 -2.56 3.16 -5.15
C ALA A 288 -3.87 3.40 -4.39
N LEU A 289 -5.03 3.26 -5.05
CA LEU A 289 -6.33 3.45 -4.40
C LEU A 289 -6.70 2.28 -3.49
N GLY A 290 -6.19 1.08 -3.74
CA GLY A 290 -6.67 -0.14 -3.11
C GLY A 290 -8.15 -0.36 -3.51
N GLY A 291 -8.84 -1.31 -3.00
CA GLY A 291 -10.25 -1.53 -3.34
C GLY A 291 -10.44 -2.83 -4.08
N SER A 292 -9.35 -3.52 -4.34
CA SER A 292 -9.35 -4.93 -4.69
C SER A 292 -9.20 -5.78 -3.43
N ALA A 293 -9.79 -6.95 -3.40
CA ALA A 293 -9.45 -7.94 -2.39
C ALA A 293 -7.91 -8.06 -2.27
N PRO A 294 -7.35 -8.30 -1.08
CA PRO A 294 -8.06 -8.58 0.17
C PRO A 294 -8.33 -7.33 1.03
N PHE A 295 -8.00 -6.13 0.56
CA PHE A 295 -8.06 -4.93 1.39
C PHE A 295 -9.39 -4.18 1.25
N PRO A 296 -10.10 -3.94 2.37
CA PRO A 296 -11.42 -3.29 2.31
C PRO A 296 -11.31 -1.80 2.00
N GLY A 297 -12.28 -1.29 1.29
CA GLY A 297 -12.57 0.12 1.17
C GLY A 297 -12.88 0.59 -0.25
N PRO A 298 -13.59 1.71 -0.37
CA PRO A 298 -13.96 2.22 -1.67
C PRO A 298 -12.73 2.78 -2.39
N SER A 299 -12.55 2.38 -3.63
CA SER A 299 -11.64 2.98 -4.59
C SER A 299 -12.34 4.00 -5.48
N VAL A 300 -13.61 4.29 -5.20
CA VAL A 300 -14.47 5.17 -6.01
C VAL A 300 -15.18 6.21 -5.15
N ILE A 301 -15.48 7.34 -5.77
CA ILE A 301 -16.38 8.37 -5.24
C ILE A 301 -17.76 8.11 -5.80
N GLY A 302 -18.71 7.76 -4.95
CA GLY A 302 -20.07 7.47 -5.37
C GLY A 302 -21.04 7.41 -4.19
N PRO A 303 -22.36 7.55 -4.43
CA PRO A 303 -23.37 7.44 -3.39
C PRO A 303 -23.29 6.11 -2.63
N GLY A 304 -23.46 6.17 -1.30
CA GLY A 304 -23.36 5.01 -0.40
C GLY A 304 -21.93 4.65 0.02
N SER A 305 -20.90 5.29 -0.56
CA SER A 305 -19.52 5.08 -0.15
C SER A 305 -19.17 5.93 1.07
N PRO A 306 -18.30 5.45 1.97
CA PRO A 306 -17.71 6.30 3.00
C PRO A 306 -17.01 7.52 2.38
N ALA A 307 -17.13 8.68 3.01
CA ALA A 307 -16.49 9.93 2.56
C ALA A 307 -14.98 9.89 2.81
N ARG A 308 -14.26 9.04 2.06
CA ARG A 308 -12.80 8.87 2.13
C ARG A 308 -12.16 9.33 0.84
N PHE A 309 -11.84 10.62 0.80
CA PHE A 309 -11.27 11.25 -0.39
C PHE A 309 -10.32 12.39 -0.02
N LEU A 310 -9.54 12.81 -1.01
CA LEU A 310 -8.60 13.92 -0.96
C LEU A 310 -9.08 15.03 -1.87
N VAL A 311 -8.79 16.27 -1.48
CA VAL A 311 -8.96 17.44 -2.32
C VAL A 311 -7.58 18.01 -2.63
N ILE A 312 -7.22 18.02 -3.91
CA ILE A 312 -5.97 18.59 -4.42
C ILE A 312 -6.27 19.99 -4.96
N ASP A 313 -5.48 20.97 -4.53
CA ASP A 313 -5.57 22.33 -5.06
C ASP A 313 -4.68 22.47 -6.30
N ALA A 314 -5.26 22.19 -7.48
CA ALA A 314 -4.52 22.28 -8.73
C ALA A 314 -4.09 23.72 -9.08
N ALA A 315 -4.78 24.74 -8.56
CA ALA A 315 -4.43 26.14 -8.80
C ALA A 315 -3.24 26.62 -7.96
N ALA A 316 -2.94 25.94 -6.85
CA ALA A 316 -1.83 26.32 -5.97
C ALA A 316 -0.45 25.90 -6.51
N SER A 317 -0.40 25.13 -7.60
CA SER A 317 0.85 24.64 -8.18
C SER A 317 0.81 24.60 -9.71
N ASN A 318 1.82 24.01 -10.34
CA ASN A 318 1.89 23.85 -11.80
C ASN A 318 0.87 22.81 -12.35
N LEU A 319 0.13 22.14 -11.49
CA LEU A 319 -0.97 21.26 -11.86
C LEU A 319 -2.08 22.01 -12.63
N ALA A 320 -2.21 23.32 -12.41
CA ALA A 320 -3.12 24.19 -13.16
C ALA A 320 -2.89 24.15 -14.68
N ALA A 321 -1.67 23.84 -15.13
CA ALA A 321 -1.32 23.74 -16.56
C ALA A 321 -1.55 22.33 -17.14
N SER A 322 -2.15 21.42 -16.39
CA SER A 322 -2.33 20.03 -16.79
C SER A 322 -3.28 19.89 -17.99
N ARG A 323 -2.89 19.05 -18.94
CA ARG A 323 -3.75 18.61 -20.07
C ARG A 323 -4.29 17.19 -19.85
N ASP A 324 -3.72 16.45 -18.94
CA ASP A 324 -4.20 15.16 -18.44
C ASP A 324 -4.04 15.13 -16.92
N PRO A 325 -5.12 15.48 -16.19
CA PRO A 325 -5.07 15.56 -14.74
C PRO A 325 -4.67 14.27 -14.04
N VAL A 326 -5.08 13.10 -14.54
CA VAL A 326 -4.68 11.81 -13.96
C VAL A 326 -3.19 11.56 -14.12
N ALA A 327 -2.65 11.83 -15.31
CA ALA A 327 -1.21 11.75 -15.53
C ALA A 327 -0.44 12.76 -14.66
N SER A 328 -0.99 13.95 -14.44
CA SER A 328 -0.38 14.96 -13.59
C SER A 328 -0.43 14.59 -12.11
N LEU A 329 -1.55 14.03 -11.61
CA LEU A 329 -1.65 13.47 -10.26
C LEU A 329 -0.53 12.45 -10.03
N VAL A 330 -0.41 11.46 -10.91
CA VAL A 330 0.57 10.39 -10.78
C VAL A 330 2.02 10.88 -10.87
N LYS A 331 2.31 11.81 -11.77
CA LYS A 331 3.69 12.25 -12.03
C LYS A 331 4.20 13.34 -11.10
N ARG A 332 3.32 14.21 -10.62
CA ARG A 332 3.70 15.53 -10.12
C ARG A 332 3.08 15.90 -8.79
N ALA A 333 1.87 15.39 -8.49
CA ALA A 333 1.23 15.72 -7.22
C ALA A 333 2.01 15.13 -6.04
N GLY A 334 1.92 15.80 -4.92
CA GLY A 334 2.56 15.41 -3.69
C GLY A 334 1.76 15.87 -2.47
N THR A 335 2.30 15.59 -1.30
CA THR A 335 1.66 15.96 -0.02
C THR A 335 1.36 17.46 0.09
N SER A 336 2.18 18.32 -0.53
CA SER A 336 1.99 19.78 -0.55
C SER A 336 0.77 20.25 -1.36
N ASP A 337 0.33 19.45 -2.33
CA ASP A 337 -0.84 19.77 -3.15
C ASP A 337 -2.16 19.34 -2.49
N VAL A 338 -2.10 18.49 -1.45
CA VAL A 338 -3.26 17.98 -0.72
C VAL A 338 -3.79 19.06 0.22
N ARG A 339 -4.87 19.72 -0.19
CA ARG A 339 -5.54 20.78 0.56
C ARG A 339 -6.40 20.22 1.71
N GLU A 340 -7.22 19.21 1.42
CA GLU A 340 -8.13 18.61 2.40
C GLU A 340 -8.04 17.08 2.36
N ARG A 341 -8.25 16.44 3.51
CA ARG A 341 -8.16 14.99 3.71
C ARG A 341 -9.36 14.52 4.49
N TYR A 342 -10.22 13.72 3.89
CA TYR A 342 -11.34 13.05 4.51
C TYR A 342 -10.98 11.56 4.57
N LEU A 343 -10.58 11.06 5.76
CA LEU A 343 -9.98 9.73 5.92
C LEU A 343 -10.75 8.83 6.91
N PHE A 344 -11.85 9.32 7.49
CA PHE A 344 -12.60 8.62 8.55
C PHE A 344 -13.57 7.57 8.05
#